data_a8ff18b76ab4fc36f8aebded7384109a
#
_entry.id   a8ff18b76ab4fc36f8aebded7384109a
#
_cell.length_a   1.000
_cell.length_b   1.000
_cell.length_c   1.000
_cell.angle_alpha   90.00
_cell.angle_beta   90.00
_cell.angle_gamma   90.00
#
_symmetry.space_group_name_H-M   'P 1'
#
loop_
_entity.id
_entity.type
_entity.pdbx_description
1 polymer ?
#
loop_
_entity_poly.entity_id
_entity_poly.type
_entity_poly.pdbx_seq_one_letter_code
_entity_poly.pdbx_strand_id
1 'polypeptide(L)'
;MNKKRVLLIDDESGFTNIMRLSLPAYDVCAENDPLRAVETAKKFKPDIIFLDVIMPDTDGGTVAAQLREVPVLRKVPIIFLTAIVSGQEAQSKQEIGGFEFLAKPVSRDQIIDCIKKHLGP
;
A
#
# COMPACT_ATOMS: atom_id res chain seq x y z
N MET A 1 22.63 7.97 3.16
CA MET A 1 21.93 7.04 2.28
C MET A 1 20.44 7.29 2.32
N ASN A 2 19.80 7.14 1.18
CA ASN A 2 18.39 7.42 1.09
C ASN A 2 17.55 6.31 1.69
N LYS A 3 16.55 6.69 2.46
CA LYS A 3 15.56 5.73 2.96
C LYS A 3 14.69 5.25 1.81
N LYS A 4 14.23 4.01 1.90
CA LYS A 4 13.25 3.48 0.95
C LYS A 4 11.92 4.20 1.17
N ARG A 5 11.23 4.48 0.07
CA ARG A 5 10.02 5.28 0.07
C ARG A 5 8.79 4.39 0.06
N VAL A 6 7.92 4.61 1.03
CA VAL A 6 6.70 3.83 1.23
C VAL A 6 5.51 4.77 1.09
N LEU A 7 4.60 4.46 0.18
CA LEU A 7 3.37 5.22 0.01
C LEU A 7 2.21 4.42 0.60
N LEU A 8 1.47 5.05 1.52
CA LEU A 8 0.27 4.48 2.12
C LEU A 8 -0.94 5.22 1.55
N ILE A 9 -1.81 4.50 0.83
CA ILE A 9 -3.04 5.07 0.29
C ILE A 9 -4.20 4.45 1.04
N ASP A 10 -4.81 5.22 1.93
CA ASP A 10 -5.88 4.75 2.82
C ASP A 10 -6.63 5.96 3.33
N ASP A 11 -7.96 5.93 3.26
CA ASP A 11 -8.78 7.05 3.70
C ASP A 11 -8.80 7.25 5.22
N GLU A 12 -8.31 6.27 5.98
CA GLU A 12 -8.23 6.37 7.43
C GLU A 12 -6.94 7.06 7.86
N SER A 13 -7.02 8.38 8.09
CA SER A 13 -5.84 9.16 8.46
C SER A 13 -5.24 8.74 9.79
N GLY A 14 -6.05 8.26 10.72
CA GLY A 14 -5.54 7.74 12.00
C GLY A 14 -4.59 6.57 11.79
N PHE A 15 -4.98 5.63 10.92
CA PHE A 15 -4.15 4.48 10.60
C PHE A 15 -2.83 4.91 9.91
N THR A 16 -2.93 5.74 8.89
CA THR A 16 -1.74 6.15 8.14
C THR A 16 -0.78 6.97 8.99
N ASN A 17 -1.29 7.82 9.88
CA ASN A 17 -0.44 8.60 10.78
C ASN A 17 0.31 7.71 11.77
N ILE A 18 -0.40 6.75 12.39
CA ILE A 18 0.24 5.81 13.31
C ILE A 18 1.29 5.00 12.59
N MET A 19 0.97 4.49 11.41
CA MET A 19 1.91 3.66 10.66
C MET A 19 3.14 4.47 10.23
N ARG A 20 2.94 5.70 9.75
CA ARG A 20 4.05 6.57 9.36
C ARG A 20 5.01 6.80 10.53
N LEU A 21 4.47 7.06 11.71
CA LEU A 21 5.29 7.28 12.91
C LEU A 21 5.97 6.00 13.39
N SER A 22 5.43 4.85 13.04
CA SER A 22 5.96 3.54 13.45
C SER A 22 7.07 3.03 12.54
N LEU A 23 7.37 3.72 11.46
CA LEU A 23 8.34 3.28 10.45
C LEU A 23 9.46 4.31 10.27
N PRO A 24 10.22 4.62 11.33
CA PRO A 24 11.25 5.68 11.23
C PRO A 24 12.41 5.35 10.29
N ALA A 25 12.60 4.07 9.95
CA ALA A 25 13.65 3.65 9.03
C ALA A 25 13.28 3.90 7.55
N TYR A 26 12.04 4.30 7.28
CA TYR A 26 11.53 4.50 5.93
C TYR A 26 11.05 5.93 5.76
N ASP A 27 11.04 6.37 4.49
CA ASP A 27 10.45 7.65 4.12
C ASP A 27 8.99 7.35 3.73
N VAL A 28 8.05 7.69 4.60
CA VAL A 28 6.65 7.31 4.45
C VAL A 28 5.80 8.51 4.08
N CYS A 29 5.04 8.38 3.00
CA CYS A 29 4.06 9.36 2.59
C CYS A 29 2.67 8.75 2.72
N ALA A 30 1.74 9.49 3.29
CA ALA A 30 0.35 9.06 3.42
C ALA A 30 -0.53 9.88 2.48
N GLU A 31 -1.32 9.19 1.66
CA GLU A 31 -2.34 9.83 0.84
C GLU A 31 -3.71 9.32 1.29
N ASN A 32 -4.51 10.20 1.87
CA ASN A 32 -5.81 9.81 2.42
C ASN A 32 -6.97 10.06 1.44
N ASP A 33 -6.69 10.69 0.30
CA ASP A 33 -7.67 10.92 -0.75
C ASP A 33 -7.34 10.01 -1.94
N PRO A 34 -8.14 8.95 -2.19
CA PRO A 34 -7.85 8.02 -3.27
C PRO A 34 -7.86 8.67 -4.65
N LEU A 35 -8.57 9.77 -4.82
CA LEU A 35 -8.62 10.48 -6.10
C LEU A 35 -7.31 11.19 -6.42
N ARG A 36 -6.45 11.38 -5.41
CA ARG A 36 -5.15 12.01 -5.57
C ARG A 36 -4.00 11.00 -5.60
N ALA A 37 -4.32 9.72 -5.52
CA ALA A 37 -3.29 8.67 -5.38
C ALA A 37 -2.27 8.69 -6.51
N VAL A 38 -2.72 8.78 -7.76
CA VAL A 38 -1.84 8.77 -8.92
C VAL A 38 -0.90 10.00 -8.91
N GLU A 39 -1.45 11.17 -8.66
CA GLU A 39 -0.66 12.40 -8.61
C GLU A 39 0.40 12.33 -7.52
N THR A 40 -0.02 11.90 -6.33
CA THR A 40 0.91 11.78 -5.19
C THR A 40 2.00 10.75 -5.48
N ALA A 41 1.64 9.61 -6.07
CA ALA A 41 2.61 8.58 -6.42
C ALA A 41 3.63 9.10 -7.45
N LYS A 42 3.18 9.86 -8.44
CA LYS A 42 4.09 10.43 -9.42
C LYS A 42 5.10 11.38 -8.79
N LYS A 43 4.67 12.17 -7.82
CA LYS A 43 5.53 13.15 -7.15
C LYS A 43 6.45 12.50 -6.15
N PHE A 44 5.92 11.59 -5.36
CA PHE A 44 6.67 10.94 -4.29
C PHE A 44 7.67 9.90 -4.82
N LYS A 45 7.33 9.23 -5.90
CA LYS A 45 8.13 8.15 -6.51
C LYS A 45 8.42 7.04 -5.50
N PRO A 46 7.37 6.35 -5.03
CA PRO A 46 7.54 5.32 -4.01
C PRO A 46 8.27 4.10 -4.54
N ASP A 47 8.92 3.39 -3.64
CA ASP A 47 9.52 2.08 -3.92
C ASP A 47 8.51 0.96 -3.70
N ILE A 48 7.50 1.20 -2.86
CA ILE A 48 6.43 0.24 -2.59
C ILE A 48 5.17 1.02 -2.20
N ILE A 49 4.01 0.47 -2.56
CA ILE A 49 2.72 1.10 -2.29
C ILE A 49 1.83 0.12 -1.51
N PHE A 50 1.27 0.58 -0.39
CA PHE A 50 0.22 -0.12 0.34
C PHE A 50 -1.09 0.60 0.08
N LEU A 51 -2.10 -0.12 -0.37
CA LEU A 51 -3.31 0.45 -0.91
C LEU A 51 -4.55 -0.22 -0.32
N ASP A 52 -5.38 0.56 0.37
CA ASP A 52 -6.64 0.05 0.91
C ASP A 52 -7.58 -0.33 -0.23
N VAL A 53 -8.26 -1.45 -0.07
CA VAL A 53 -9.20 -1.95 -1.09
C VAL A 53 -10.54 -1.20 -1.03
N ILE A 54 -11.01 -0.90 0.17
CA ILE A 54 -12.31 -0.23 0.35
C ILE A 54 -12.10 1.22 0.74
N MET A 55 -12.47 2.12 -0.16
CA MET A 55 -12.39 3.56 0.08
C MET A 55 -13.64 4.24 -0.45
N PRO A 56 -14.03 5.40 0.11
CA PRO A 56 -15.14 6.18 -0.43
C PRO A 56 -14.85 6.60 -1.88
N ASP A 57 -15.86 6.63 -2.69
CA ASP A 57 -15.83 7.15 -4.06
C ASP A 57 -15.04 6.34 -5.07
N THR A 58 -14.21 5.39 -4.63
CA THR A 58 -13.47 4.51 -5.53
C THR A 58 -13.03 3.25 -4.76
N ASP A 59 -12.49 2.29 -5.47
CA ASP A 59 -11.96 1.09 -4.84
C ASP A 59 -10.47 0.91 -5.16
N GLY A 60 -9.80 0.07 -4.36
CA GLY A 60 -8.38 -0.16 -4.52
C GLY A 60 -8.01 -0.74 -5.88
N GLY A 61 -8.87 -1.58 -6.45
CA GLY A 61 -8.63 -2.17 -7.76
C GLY A 61 -8.55 -1.12 -8.86
N THR A 62 -9.46 -0.15 -8.83
CA THR A 62 -9.46 0.96 -9.78
C THR A 62 -8.18 1.81 -9.62
N VAL A 63 -7.82 2.14 -8.39
CA VAL A 63 -6.61 2.92 -8.13
C VAL A 63 -5.37 2.16 -8.58
N ALA A 64 -5.29 0.87 -8.28
CA ALA A 64 -4.16 0.04 -8.70
C ALA A 64 -4.00 0.01 -10.21
N ALA A 65 -5.11 -0.11 -10.95
CA ALA A 65 -5.08 -0.09 -12.41
C ALA A 65 -4.56 1.25 -12.94
N GLN A 66 -4.99 2.35 -12.34
CA GLN A 66 -4.53 3.68 -12.73
C GLN A 66 -3.04 3.87 -12.45
N LEU A 67 -2.56 3.36 -11.31
CA LEU A 67 -1.14 3.43 -10.97
C LEU A 67 -0.29 2.63 -11.98
N ARG A 68 -0.78 1.48 -12.39
CA ARG A 68 -0.07 0.62 -13.36
C ARG A 68 0.04 1.23 -14.75
N GLU A 69 -0.83 2.18 -15.08
CA GLU A 69 -0.77 2.89 -16.36
C GLU A 69 0.36 3.91 -16.41
N VAL A 70 0.90 4.30 -15.25
CA VAL A 70 2.00 5.28 -15.18
C VAL A 70 3.32 4.52 -15.39
N PRO A 71 4.10 4.83 -16.45
CA PRO A 71 5.30 4.05 -16.77
C PRO A 71 6.30 3.93 -15.62
N VAL A 72 6.54 4.99 -14.86
CA VAL A 72 7.51 4.96 -13.77
C VAL A 72 7.03 4.12 -12.58
N LEU A 73 5.74 3.79 -12.54
CA LEU A 73 5.16 3.02 -11.44
C LEU A 73 4.88 1.56 -11.81
N ARG A 74 5.16 1.15 -13.05
CA ARG A 74 4.80 -0.20 -13.52
C ARG A 74 5.40 -1.33 -12.72
N LYS A 75 6.62 -1.15 -12.23
CA LYS A 75 7.34 -2.20 -11.50
C LYS A 75 7.30 -2.01 -10.00
N VAL A 76 6.65 -0.96 -9.51
CA VAL A 76 6.54 -0.71 -8.08
C VAL A 76 5.56 -1.72 -7.48
N PRO A 77 5.96 -2.48 -6.45
CA PRO A 77 5.03 -3.42 -5.81
C PRO A 77 3.84 -2.67 -5.22
N ILE A 78 2.64 -3.21 -5.45
CA ILE A 78 1.41 -2.70 -4.87
C ILE A 78 0.83 -3.83 -4.02
N ILE A 79 0.67 -3.57 -2.73
CA ILE A 79 0.14 -4.52 -1.77
C ILE A 79 -1.19 -3.98 -1.25
N PHE A 80 -2.27 -4.75 -1.42
CA PHE A 80 -3.58 -4.35 -0.91
C PHE A 80 -3.65 -4.54 0.60
N LEU A 81 -4.34 -3.61 1.27
CA LEU A 81 -4.73 -3.75 2.66
C LEU A 81 -6.24 -3.90 2.67
N THR A 82 -6.76 -4.97 3.28
CA THR A 82 -8.19 -5.22 3.20
C THR A 82 -8.74 -5.85 4.48
N ALA A 83 -9.93 -5.38 4.89
CA ALA A 83 -10.68 -5.95 6.00
C ALA A 83 -11.70 -6.98 5.53
N ILE A 84 -11.86 -7.18 4.21
CA ILE A 84 -12.94 -8.01 3.66
C ILE A 84 -12.58 -9.49 3.56
N VAL A 85 -11.31 -9.82 3.60
CA VAL A 85 -10.88 -11.20 3.36
C VAL A 85 -11.24 -12.06 4.57
N SER A 86 -12.01 -13.13 4.34
CA SER A 86 -12.32 -14.10 5.41
C SER A 86 -11.03 -14.84 5.79
N GLY A 87 -11.00 -15.39 7.01
CA GLY A 87 -9.86 -16.18 7.46
C GLY A 87 -9.49 -17.29 6.51
N GLN A 88 -10.50 -17.90 5.89
CA GLN A 88 -10.32 -18.98 4.93
C GLN A 88 -9.65 -18.47 3.64
N GLU A 89 -10.07 -17.32 3.16
CA GLU A 89 -9.48 -16.71 1.97
C GLU A 89 -8.07 -16.24 2.25
N ALA A 90 -7.83 -15.71 3.44
CA ALA A 90 -6.50 -15.26 3.85
C ALA A 90 -5.51 -16.42 3.90
N GLN A 91 -5.98 -17.63 4.23
CA GLN A 91 -5.15 -18.82 4.29
C GLN A 91 -4.88 -19.43 2.92
N SER A 92 -5.86 -19.35 2.01
CA SER A 92 -5.78 -20.02 0.72
C SER A 92 -5.31 -19.13 -0.41
N LYS A 93 -5.44 -17.82 -0.27
CA LYS A 93 -5.06 -16.86 -1.32
C LYS A 93 -4.19 -15.77 -0.74
N GLN A 94 -3.04 -15.56 -1.37
CA GLN A 94 -2.15 -14.47 -1.01
C GLN A 94 -2.28 -13.30 -1.99
N GLU A 95 -3.17 -13.42 -2.97
CA GLU A 95 -3.37 -12.42 -4.00
C GLU A 95 -4.85 -12.17 -4.26
N ILE A 96 -5.17 -10.92 -4.55
CA ILE A 96 -6.50 -10.51 -4.98
C ILE A 96 -6.32 -9.79 -6.32
N GLY A 97 -6.96 -10.32 -7.38
CA GLY A 97 -6.85 -9.71 -8.70
C GLY A 97 -5.42 -9.63 -9.21
N GLY A 98 -4.56 -10.57 -8.83
CA GLY A 98 -3.16 -10.57 -9.22
C GLY A 98 -2.24 -9.76 -8.31
N PHE A 99 -2.77 -9.13 -7.26
CA PHE A 99 -1.99 -8.34 -6.32
C PHE A 99 -1.93 -9.03 -4.96
N GLU A 100 -0.76 -8.96 -4.34
CA GLU A 100 -0.58 -9.42 -2.97
C GLU A 100 -1.41 -8.58 -2.02
N PHE A 101 -1.86 -9.15 -0.89
CA PHE A 101 -2.61 -8.40 0.10
C PHE A 101 -2.19 -8.74 1.52
N LEU A 102 -2.49 -7.83 2.44
CA LEU A 102 -2.38 -8.05 3.88
C LEU A 102 -3.74 -7.76 4.49
N ALA A 103 -4.20 -8.66 5.36
CA ALA A 103 -5.48 -8.50 6.03
C ALA A 103 -5.38 -7.48 7.16
N LYS A 104 -6.38 -6.61 7.29
CA LYS A 104 -6.50 -5.70 8.43
C LYS A 104 -7.10 -6.44 9.62
N PRO A 105 -6.70 -6.13 10.85
CA PRO A 105 -5.72 -5.11 11.22
C PRO A 105 -4.30 -5.58 10.90
N VAL A 106 -3.52 -4.70 10.27
CA VAL A 106 -2.15 -5.01 9.89
C VAL A 106 -1.21 -4.38 10.91
N SER A 107 -0.18 -5.13 11.31
CA SER A 107 0.81 -4.65 12.27
C SER A 107 1.98 -3.99 11.55
N ARG A 108 2.73 -3.20 12.33
CA ARG A 108 3.99 -2.63 11.86
C ARG A 108 4.92 -3.71 11.33
N ASP A 109 5.04 -4.82 12.07
CA ASP A 109 5.95 -5.90 11.70
C ASP A 109 5.56 -6.56 10.37
N GLN A 110 4.26 -6.72 10.13
CA GLN A 110 3.77 -7.25 8.85
C GLN A 110 4.13 -6.32 7.69
N ILE A 111 4.00 -5.01 7.89
CA ILE A 111 4.38 -4.03 6.89
C ILE A 111 5.90 -4.09 6.63
N ILE A 112 6.71 -4.12 7.68
CA ILE A 112 8.17 -4.20 7.56
C ILE A 112 8.60 -5.48 6.84
N ASP A 113 8.02 -6.61 7.21
CA ASP A 113 8.35 -7.88 6.57
C ASP A 113 8.02 -7.84 5.08
N CYS A 114 6.89 -7.25 4.73
CA CYS A 114 6.47 -7.10 3.34
C CYS A 114 7.44 -6.19 2.56
N ILE A 115 7.85 -5.08 3.16
CA ILE A 115 8.82 -4.19 2.54
C ILE A 115 10.13 -4.93 2.26
N LYS A 116 10.63 -5.66 3.25
CA LYS A 116 11.88 -6.41 3.10
C LYS A 116 11.77 -7.52 2.07
N LYS A 117 10.62 -8.16 2.00
CA LYS A 117 10.36 -9.20 1.00
C LYS A 117 10.48 -8.66 -0.42
N HIS A 118 9.99 -7.46 -0.66
CA HIS A 118 9.95 -6.88 -2.01
C HIS A 118 11.18 -6.03 -2.34
N LEU A 119 11.75 -5.35 -1.37
CA LEU A 119 12.82 -4.38 -1.61
C LEU A 119 14.17 -4.80 -1.04
N GLY A 120 14.20 -5.90 -0.29
CA GLY A 120 15.41 -6.37 0.37
C GLY A 120 15.61 -5.68 1.72
N PRO A 121 16.62 -6.14 2.46
CA PRO A 121 16.89 -5.64 3.81
C PRO A 121 17.36 -4.19 3.85
#